data_999257c1dc25844e4abc32513a55aba8
#
_entry.id   999257c1dc25844e4abc32513a55aba8
#
_cell.length_a   1.000
_cell.length_b   1.000
_cell.length_c   1.000
_cell.angle_alpha   90.00
_cell.angle_beta   90.00
_cell.angle_gamma   90.00
#
_symmetry.space_group_name_H-M   'P 1'
#
loop_
_entity.id
_entity.type
_entity.pdbx_description
1 polymer ?
#
loop_
_entity_poly.entity_id
_entity_poly.type
_entity_poly.pdbx_seq_one_letter_code
_entity_poly.pdbx_strand_id
1 'polypeptide(L)'
;MNAPQQVVVSPDIEIKMQDALKAQRESYLQEGFVSAETRIDRLNRAIDVLVRHADRISEAINKDFVCRPDQINLMTDVAASIGSMKHCRKHLKKWMKDEKRPSTFPLGLLGGRSHIQYQPKGVVGIVAPWNFPVAMVFQPLAGILAAGNRAMIKPSEFTPETSKVIEEIVAEA
;
A
#
# COMPACT_ATOMS: atom_id res chain seq x y z
N MET A 1 23.23 -28.10 -9.22
CA MET A 1 22.39 -27.04 -8.62
C MET A 1 23.33 -25.98 -8.06
N ASN A 2 23.42 -24.82 -8.72
CA ASN A 2 24.22 -23.72 -8.18
C ASN A 2 23.53 -23.15 -6.94
N ALA A 3 24.25 -22.99 -5.84
CA ALA A 3 23.76 -22.30 -4.67
C ALA A 3 23.27 -20.90 -5.05
N PRO A 4 22.18 -20.39 -4.45
CA PRO A 4 21.71 -19.06 -4.75
C PRO A 4 22.85 -18.07 -4.41
N GLN A 5 23.24 -17.26 -5.40
CA GLN A 5 24.19 -16.18 -5.17
C GLN A 5 23.60 -15.28 -4.08
N GLN A 6 24.33 -15.12 -2.97
CA GLN A 6 23.99 -14.14 -1.96
C GLN A 6 24.06 -12.76 -2.60
N VAL A 7 22.91 -12.11 -2.75
CA VAL A 7 22.86 -10.71 -3.16
C VAL A 7 23.46 -9.89 -2.04
N VAL A 8 24.68 -9.43 -2.24
CA VAL A 8 25.34 -8.50 -1.31
C VAL A 8 24.69 -7.13 -1.50
N VAL A 9 23.77 -6.77 -0.61
CA VAL A 9 23.21 -5.42 -0.57
C VAL A 9 24.31 -4.46 -0.15
N SER A 10 24.49 -3.36 -0.89
CA SER A 10 25.49 -2.36 -0.52
C SER A 10 25.15 -1.79 0.88
N PRO A 11 26.15 -1.60 1.76
CA PRO A 11 25.92 -1.07 3.11
C PRO A 11 25.14 0.24 3.14
N ASP A 12 25.33 1.10 2.15
CA ASP A 12 24.61 2.38 2.02
C ASP A 12 23.11 2.21 1.76
N ILE A 13 22.72 1.18 1.00
CA ILE A 13 21.31 0.87 0.74
C ILE A 13 20.65 0.32 2.01
N GLU A 14 21.35 -0.55 2.73
CA GLU A 14 20.85 -1.09 3.99
C GLU A 14 20.60 0.01 5.02
N ILE A 15 21.57 0.92 5.19
CA ILE A 15 21.44 2.07 6.09
C ILE A 15 20.22 2.92 5.70
N LYS A 16 20.08 3.30 4.43
CA LYS A 16 18.93 4.08 3.94
C LYS A 16 17.59 3.39 4.21
N MET A 17 17.53 2.08 4.02
CA MET A 17 16.30 1.30 4.31
C MET A 17 15.99 1.28 5.80
N GLN A 18 16.99 1.11 6.67
CA GLN A 18 16.81 1.13 8.13
C GLN A 18 16.40 2.52 8.61
N ASP A 19 16.99 3.58 8.10
CA ASP A 19 16.62 4.96 8.43
C ASP A 19 15.17 5.28 7.99
N ALA A 20 14.79 4.87 6.78
CA ALA A 20 13.43 5.03 6.30
C ALA A 20 12.42 4.25 7.16
N LEU A 21 12.73 3.00 7.53
CA LEU A 21 11.88 2.20 8.41
C LEU A 21 11.75 2.85 9.80
N LYS A 22 12.85 3.35 10.36
CA LYS A 22 12.87 4.04 11.65
C LYS A 22 12.00 5.29 11.61
N ALA A 23 12.19 6.16 10.61
CA ALA A 23 11.41 7.37 10.43
C ALA A 23 9.90 7.07 10.27
N GLN A 24 9.54 6.03 9.50
CA GLN A 24 8.16 5.60 9.33
C GLN A 24 7.55 5.09 10.65
N ARG A 25 8.29 4.33 11.45
CA ARG A 25 7.85 3.85 12.77
C ARG A 25 7.64 4.98 13.77
N GLU A 26 8.59 5.89 13.86
CA GLU A 26 8.50 7.06 14.75
C GLU A 26 7.30 7.92 14.37
N SER A 27 7.12 8.20 13.10
CA SER A 27 6.01 8.98 12.58
C SER A 27 4.65 8.26 12.81
N TYR A 28 4.60 6.93 12.71
CA TYR A 28 3.41 6.15 13.04
C TYR A 28 3.05 6.25 14.53
N LEU A 29 4.04 6.14 15.40
CA LEU A 29 3.83 6.23 16.86
C LEU A 29 3.41 7.65 17.30
N GLN A 30 3.98 8.69 16.68
CA GLN A 30 3.62 10.08 16.95
C GLN A 30 2.21 10.42 16.48
N GLU A 31 1.79 9.89 15.32
CA GLU A 31 0.46 10.13 14.77
C GLU A 31 -0.66 9.48 15.61
N GLY A 32 -0.38 8.34 16.21
CA GLY A 32 -1.33 7.58 17.02
C GLY A 32 -2.52 7.07 16.23
N PHE A 33 -3.74 7.27 16.74
CA PHE A 33 -4.96 6.82 16.07
C PHE A 33 -5.26 7.65 14.82
N VAL A 34 -5.23 7.00 13.66
CA VAL A 34 -5.55 7.63 12.38
C VAL A 34 -7.05 7.59 12.12
N SER A 35 -7.68 8.75 12.00
CA SER A 35 -9.13 8.87 11.76
C SER A 35 -9.56 8.31 10.39
N ALA A 36 -10.86 8.06 10.23
CA ALA A 36 -11.41 7.64 8.94
C ALA A 36 -11.21 8.71 7.86
N GLU A 37 -11.33 9.96 8.22
CA GLU A 37 -11.16 11.11 7.34
C GLU A 37 -9.72 11.19 6.81
N THR A 38 -8.73 11.04 7.68
CA THR A 38 -7.31 11.02 7.30
C THR A 38 -6.98 9.84 6.38
N ARG A 39 -7.54 8.64 6.67
CA ARG A 39 -7.33 7.47 5.80
C ARG A 39 -7.98 7.66 4.43
N ILE A 40 -9.17 8.25 4.38
CA ILE A 40 -9.87 8.61 3.14
C ILE A 40 -9.07 9.63 2.34
N ASP A 41 -8.51 10.64 2.99
CA ASP A 41 -7.66 11.64 2.36
C ASP A 41 -6.44 10.99 1.68
N ARG A 42 -5.72 10.11 2.40
CA ARG A 42 -4.59 9.35 1.83
C ARG A 42 -4.98 8.52 0.61
N LEU A 43 -6.15 7.85 0.66
CA LEU A 43 -6.66 7.10 -0.49
C LEU A 43 -7.02 8.02 -1.66
N ASN A 44 -7.58 9.20 -1.40
CA ASN A 44 -7.89 10.18 -2.44
C ASN A 44 -6.63 10.70 -3.12
N ARG A 45 -5.60 11.08 -2.35
CA ARG A 45 -4.31 11.54 -2.89
C ARG A 45 -3.66 10.46 -3.77
N ALA A 46 -3.70 9.20 -3.32
CA ALA A 46 -3.20 8.09 -4.12
C ALA A 46 -4.01 7.85 -5.42
N ILE A 47 -5.34 8.05 -5.40
CA ILE A 47 -6.17 8.04 -6.61
C ILE A 47 -5.79 9.20 -7.54
N ASP A 48 -5.63 10.39 -7.00
CA ASP A 48 -5.37 11.60 -7.77
C ASP A 48 -4.03 11.53 -8.52
N VAL A 49 -2.97 11.02 -7.90
CA VAL A 49 -1.68 10.84 -8.58
C VAL A 49 -1.76 9.78 -9.68
N LEU A 50 -2.49 8.66 -9.47
CA LEU A 50 -2.71 7.66 -10.51
C LEU A 50 -3.48 8.21 -11.71
N VAL A 51 -4.50 9.04 -11.47
CA VAL A 51 -5.28 9.68 -12.55
C VAL A 51 -4.44 10.69 -13.31
N ARG A 52 -3.74 11.58 -12.60
CA ARG A 52 -2.91 12.64 -13.22
C ARG A 52 -1.76 12.10 -14.05
N HIS A 53 -1.19 10.97 -13.64
CA HIS A 53 -0.01 10.38 -14.27
C HIS A 53 -0.31 9.15 -15.10
N ALA A 54 -1.59 8.88 -15.46
CA ALA A 54 -2.01 7.66 -16.16
C ALA A 54 -1.23 7.43 -17.46
N ASP A 55 -1.11 8.44 -18.31
CA ASP A 55 -0.39 8.35 -19.59
C ASP A 55 1.11 8.12 -19.35
N ARG A 56 1.71 8.84 -18.41
CA ARG A 56 3.12 8.68 -18.04
C ARG A 56 3.43 7.28 -17.48
N ILE A 57 2.50 6.73 -16.70
CA ILE A 57 2.58 5.34 -16.21
C ILE A 57 2.56 4.37 -17.39
N SER A 58 1.64 4.53 -18.35
CA SER A 58 1.56 3.67 -19.53
C SER A 58 2.82 3.76 -20.38
N GLU A 59 3.37 4.96 -20.60
CA GLU A 59 4.63 5.15 -21.31
C GLU A 59 5.80 4.44 -20.62
N ALA A 60 5.91 4.52 -19.31
CA ALA A 60 6.96 3.86 -18.55
C ALA A 60 6.85 2.33 -18.63
N ILE A 61 5.63 1.79 -18.51
CA ILE A 61 5.38 0.36 -18.70
C ILE A 61 5.77 -0.08 -20.11
N ASN A 62 5.44 0.71 -21.15
CA ASN A 62 5.80 0.39 -22.52
C ASN A 62 7.32 0.39 -22.75
N LYS A 63 8.08 1.25 -22.07
CA LYS A 63 9.56 1.21 -22.12
C LYS A 63 10.12 -0.07 -21.51
N ASP A 64 9.54 -0.55 -20.43
CA ASP A 64 9.98 -1.79 -19.77
C ASP A 64 9.56 -3.05 -20.55
N PHE A 65 8.40 -3.05 -21.21
CA PHE A 65 7.80 -4.23 -21.85
C PHE A 65 7.87 -4.23 -23.38
N VAL A 66 8.32 -3.15 -24.01
CA VAL A 66 8.53 -2.96 -25.47
C VAL A 66 7.24 -2.99 -26.31
N CYS A 67 6.25 -3.84 -26.00
CA CYS A 67 5.09 -4.07 -26.87
C CYS A 67 3.75 -4.24 -26.12
N ARG A 68 3.64 -3.78 -24.89
CA ARG A 68 2.39 -3.89 -24.13
C ARG A 68 1.41 -2.76 -24.53
N PRO A 69 0.19 -3.07 -25.01
CA PRO A 69 -0.76 -2.05 -25.45
C PRO A 69 -1.17 -1.09 -24.33
N ASP A 70 -1.27 0.22 -24.64
CA ASP A 70 -1.66 1.26 -23.66
C ASP A 70 -2.98 0.97 -22.99
N GLN A 71 -3.98 0.47 -23.72
CA GLN A 71 -5.29 0.11 -23.17
C GLN A 71 -5.18 -0.96 -22.08
N ILE A 72 -4.26 -1.91 -22.24
CA ILE A 72 -4.01 -2.94 -21.22
C ILE A 72 -3.35 -2.30 -20.01
N ASN A 73 -2.34 -1.44 -20.17
CA ASN A 73 -1.69 -0.74 -19.07
C ASN A 73 -2.70 0.08 -18.26
N LEU A 74 -3.52 0.89 -18.96
CA LEU A 74 -4.52 1.73 -18.31
C LEU A 74 -5.59 0.91 -17.60
N MET A 75 -6.02 -0.22 -18.16
CA MET A 75 -7.06 -1.06 -17.57
C MET A 75 -6.55 -1.87 -16.38
N THR A 76 -5.41 -2.57 -16.55
CA THR A 76 -4.93 -3.55 -15.57
C THR A 76 -4.08 -2.93 -14.45
N ASP A 77 -3.33 -1.89 -14.75
CA ASP A 77 -2.44 -1.25 -13.78
C ASP A 77 -3.07 -0.01 -13.15
N VAL A 78 -3.61 0.91 -13.96
CA VAL A 78 -4.15 2.18 -13.44
C VAL A 78 -5.59 2.01 -12.92
N ALA A 79 -6.52 1.60 -13.79
CA ALA A 79 -7.95 1.52 -13.42
C ALA A 79 -8.21 0.48 -12.32
N ALA A 80 -7.53 -0.68 -12.35
CA ALA A 80 -7.66 -1.70 -11.33
C ALA A 80 -7.16 -1.19 -9.95
N SER A 81 -6.05 -0.43 -9.93
CA SER A 81 -5.53 0.21 -8.72
C SER A 81 -6.51 1.23 -8.14
N ILE A 82 -7.04 2.12 -9.00
CA ILE A 82 -8.06 3.11 -8.62
C ILE A 82 -9.31 2.40 -8.10
N GLY A 83 -9.74 1.31 -8.74
CA GLY A 83 -10.87 0.49 -8.31
C GLY A 83 -10.71 -0.05 -6.89
N SER A 84 -9.54 -0.60 -6.58
CA SER A 84 -9.20 -1.09 -5.23
C SER A 84 -9.23 0.02 -4.18
N MET A 85 -8.68 1.20 -4.50
CA MET A 85 -8.69 2.35 -3.59
C MET A 85 -10.10 2.90 -3.36
N LYS A 86 -10.91 3.01 -4.41
CA LYS A 86 -12.33 3.41 -4.30
C LYS A 86 -13.13 2.41 -3.46
N HIS A 87 -12.87 1.11 -3.63
CA HIS A 87 -13.49 0.06 -2.81
C HIS A 87 -13.14 0.23 -1.33
N CYS A 88 -11.85 0.35 -1.00
CA CYS A 88 -11.41 0.59 0.37
C CYS A 88 -12.03 1.85 0.95
N ARG A 89 -12.00 2.97 0.23
CA ARG A 89 -12.61 4.24 0.65
C ARG A 89 -14.09 4.11 0.97
N LYS A 90 -14.83 3.37 0.15
CA LYS A 90 -16.28 3.14 0.34
C LYS A 90 -16.58 2.34 1.61
N HIS A 91 -15.75 1.34 1.94
CA HIS A 91 -16.04 0.38 3.01
C HIS A 91 -15.33 0.70 4.33
N LEU A 92 -14.35 1.59 4.32
CA LEU A 92 -13.48 1.94 5.44
C LEU A 92 -14.23 2.19 6.75
N LYS A 93 -15.24 3.07 6.74
CA LYS A 93 -16.01 3.42 7.95
C LYS A 93 -16.75 2.23 8.54
N LYS A 94 -17.12 1.24 7.70
CA LYS A 94 -17.72 -0.02 8.18
C LYS A 94 -16.67 -0.91 8.82
N TRP A 95 -15.48 -1.03 8.21
CA TRP A 95 -14.40 -1.89 8.71
C TRP A 95 -13.76 -1.38 10.02
N MET A 96 -13.85 -0.08 10.26
CA MET A 96 -13.34 0.53 11.51
C MET A 96 -14.29 0.35 12.71
N LYS A 97 -15.49 -0.22 12.52
CA LYS A 97 -16.42 -0.46 13.62
C LYS A 97 -16.02 -1.70 14.40
N ASP A 98 -16.16 -1.62 15.72
CA ASP A 98 -15.99 -2.75 16.60
C ASP A 98 -16.98 -3.87 16.24
N GLU A 99 -16.48 -5.09 16.20
CA GLU A 99 -17.28 -6.29 15.95
C GLU A 99 -17.68 -6.93 17.27
N LYS A 100 -18.96 -6.84 17.63
CA LYS A 100 -19.48 -7.41 18.88
C LYS A 100 -19.35 -8.93 18.88
N ARG A 101 -18.95 -9.49 20.01
CA ARG A 101 -18.84 -10.91 20.27
C ARG A 101 -19.64 -11.32 21.51
N PRO A 102 -20.10 -12.56 21.62
CA PRO A 102 -20.70 -13.09 22.85
C PRO A 102 -19.69 -13.02 23.99
N SER A 103 -20.14 -12.56 25.15
CA SER A 103 -19.31 -12.59 26.36
C SER A 103 -19.43 -13.97 27.03
N THR A 104 -18.35 -14.43 27.64
CA THR A 104 -18.31 -15.70 28.38
C THR A 104 -19.26 -15.67 29.57
N PHE A 105 -20.00 -16.76 29.81
CA PHE A 105 -20.80 -16.95 31.02
C PHE A 105 -19.91 -16.99 32.28
N PRO A 106 -20.26 -16.33 33.39
CA PRO A 106 -21.48 -15.52 33.63
C PRO A 106 -21.33 -14.04 33.31
N LEU A 107 -20.18 -13.57 32.80
CA LEU A 107 -19.86 -12.15 32.59
C LEU A 107 -20.90 -11.41 31.75
N GLY A 108 -21.46 -12.08 30.72
CA GLY A 108 -22.50 -11.51 29.90
C GLY A 108 -23.78 -11.12 30.67
N LEU A 109 -24.17 -11.92 31.68
CA LEU A 109 -25.30 -11.65 32.56
C LEU A 109 -25.03 -10.47 33.51
N LEU A 110 -23.76 -10.24 33.86
CA LEU A 110 -23.33 -9.16 34.72
C LEU A 110 -23.04 -7.86 33.94
N GLY A 111 -23.45 -7.77 32.67
CA GLY A 111 -23.25 -6.60 31.83
C GLY A 111 -21.90 -6.54 31.10
N GLY A 112 -21.09 -7.59 31.14
CA GLY A 112 -19.83 -7.70 30.41
C GLY A 112 -20.07 -7.68 28.89
N ARG A 113 -19.24 -6.93 28.18
CA ARG A 113 -19.30 -6.80 26.70
C ARG A 113 -17.97 -7.19 26.09
N SER A 114 -18.01 -8.03 25.07
CA SER A 114 -16.83 -8.44 24.31
C SER A 114 -16.93 -7.94 22.88
N HIS A 115 -15.81 -7.46 22.34
CA HIS A 115 -15.74 -7.00 20.95
C HIS A 115 -14.33 -7.26 20.36
N ILE A 116 -14.26 -7.32 19.05
CA ILE A 116 -13.00 -7.32 18.30
C ILE A 116 -12.82 -5.92 17.73
N GLN A 117 -11.65 -5.33 18.01
CA GLN A 117 -11.23 -4.07 17.43
C GLN A 117 -10.05 -4.31 16.50
N TYR A 118 -10.21 -3.94 15.22
CA TYR A 118 -9.14 -4.04 14.23
C TYR A 118 -8.22 -2.81 14.34
N GLN A 119 -6.93 -3.06 14.54
CA GLN A 119 -5.93 -2.01 14.69
C GLN A 119 -4.84 -2.12 13.62
N PRO A 120 -4.22 -0.99 13.21
CA PRO A 120 -3.10 -0.99 12.29
C PRO A 120 -1.88 -1.70 12.91
N LYS A 121 -1.07 -2.32 12.07
CA LYS A 121 0.17 -3.01 12.49
C LYS A 121 1.39 -2.08 12.54
N GLY A 122 1.31 -0.89 11.95
CA GLY A 122 2.41 0.05 11.88
C GLY A 122 2.93 0.24 10.46
N VAL A 123 4.13 -0.24 10.17
CA VAL A 123 4.74 -0.14 8.83
C VAL A 123 4.68 -1.49 8.15
N VAL A 124 4.15 -1.52 6.92
CA VAL A 124 3.97 -2.73 6.10
C VAL A 124 4.85 -2.63 4.86
N GLY A 125 5.61 -3.69 4.57
CA GLY A 125 6.41 -3.79 3.34
C GLY A 125 5.57 -4.30 2.15
N ILE A 126 5.73 -3.67 0.99
CA ILE A 126 5.22 -4.15 -0.30
C ILE A 126 6.43 -4.54 -1.15
N VAL A 127 6.51 -5.81 -1.53
CA VAL A 127 7.49 -6.30 -2.51
C VAL A 127 6.72 -6.72 -3.75
N ALA A 128 6.79 -5.89 -4.80
CA ALA A 128 5.98 -6.06 -5.99
C ALA A 128 6.73 -6.80 -7.09
N PRO A 129 6.07 -7.74 -7.81
CA PRO A 129 6.61 -8.39 -9.00
C PRO A 129 6.51 -7.48 -10.23
N TRP A 130 7.05 -7.95 -11.34
CA TRP A 130 7.16 -7.20 -12.59
C TRP A 130 5.92 -7.24 -13.49
N ASN A 131 5.07 -8.28 -13.39
CA ASN A 131 4.04 -8.58 -14.40
C ASN A 131 2.89 -7.56 -14.48
N PHE A 132 2.55 -6.89 -13.35
CA PHE A 132 1.63 -5.76 -13.26
C PHE A 132 2.23 -4.73 -12.29
N PRO A 133 3.28 -4.02 -12.72
CA PRO A 133 4.18 -3.33 -11.81
C PRO A 133 3.52 -2.24 -10.97
N VAL A 134 2.51 -1.56 -11.51
CA VAL A 134 1.78 -0.51 -10.79
C VAL A 134 0.65 -1.12 -9.95
N ALA A 135 -0.11 -2.06 -10.52
CA ALA A 135 -1.21 -2.71 -9.80
C ALA A 135 -0.72 -3.46 -8.55
N MET A 136 0.41 -4.18 -8.66
CA MET A 136 0.98 -4.94 -7.53
C MET A 136 1.57 -4.05 -6.43
N VAL A 137 1.75 -2.76 -6.67
CA VAL A 137 2.08 -1.75 -5.65
C VAL A 137 0.81 -1.12 -5.08
N PHE A 138 -0.05 -0.57 -5.93
CA PHE A 138 -1.15 0.29 -5.48
C PHE A 138 -2.38 -0.47 -4.98
N GLN A 139 -2.63 -1.70 -5.42
CA GLN A 139 -3.73 -2.51 -4.89
C GLN A 139 -3.51 -2.91 -3.41
N PRO A 140 -2.35 -3.50 -3.01
CA PRO A 140 -2.10 -3.75 -1.59
C PRO A 140 -1.95 -2.45 -0.78
N LEU A 141 -1.39 -1.39 -1.36
CA LEU A 141 -1.31 -0.07 -0.73
C LEU A 141 -2.69 0.46 -0.31
N ALA A 142 -3.73 0.22 -1.12
CA ALA A 142 -5.10 0.60 -0.78
C ALA A 142 -5.56 0.01 0.57
N GLY A 143 -5.33 -1.28 0.80
CA GLY A 143 -5.64 -1.96 2.06
C GLY A 143 -4.78 -1.46 3.22
N ILE A 144 -3.50 -1.22 2.98
CA ILE A 144 -2.54 -0.71 3.97
C ILE A 144 -2.97 0.66 4.48
N LEU A 145 -3.27 1.60 3.57
CA LEU A 145 -3.74 2.94 3.92
C LEU A 145 -5.11 2.91 4.60
N ALA A 146 -6.04 2.08 4.10
CA ALA A 146 -7.35 1.91 4.71
C ALA A 146 -7.26 1.37 6.14
N ALA A 147 -6.35 0.46 6.43
CA ALA A 147 -6.11 -0.04 7.78
C ALA A 147 -5.40 0.98 8.71
N GLY A 148 -4.94 2.13 8.18
CA GLY A 148 -4.22 3.15 8.95
C GLY A 148 -2.74 2.84 9.14
N ASN A 149 -2.18 1.95 8.32
CA ASN A 149 -0.76 1.65 8.31
C ASN A 149 0.02 2.65 7.42
N ARG A 150 1.33 2.60 7.56
CA ARG A 150 2.32 3.18 6.64
C ARG A 150 2.90 2.08 5.76
N ALA A 151 3.49 2.44 4.63
CA ALA A 151 4.05 1.49 3.69
C ALA A 151 5.51 1.78 3.35
N MET A 152 6.30 0.73 3.20
CA MET A 152 7.57 0.75 2.46
C MET A 152 7.39 -0.06 1.18
N ILE A 153 7.74 0.54 0.05
CA ILE A 153 7.48 -0.03 -1.27
C ILE A 153 8.79 -0.38 -1.95
N LYS A 154 8.93 -1.64 -2.38
CA LYS A 154 9.99 -2.11 -3.26
C LYS A 154 9.37 -2.59 -4.57
N PRO A 155 9.36 -1.77 -5.62
CA PRO A 155 8.96 -2.20 -6.96
C PRO A 155 9.93 -3.25 -7.52
N SER A 156 9.57 -3.85 -8.67
CA SER A 156 10.42 -4.84 -9.31
C SER A 156 11.64 -4.22 -10.00
N GLU A 157 12.79 -4.83 -9.84
CA GLU A 157 14.02 -4.50 -10.56
C GLU A 157 13.95 -4.76 -12.06
N PHE A 158 12.99 -5.57 -12.50
CA PHE A 158 12.78 -5.88 -13.94
C PHE A 158 11.96 -4.81 -14.67
N THR A 159 11.43 -3.81 -13.95
CA THR A 159 10.65 -2.70 -14.51
C THR A 159 11.21 -1.36 -14.02
N PRO A 160 12.45 -1.01 -14.42
CA PRO A 160 13.15 0.16 -13.86
C PRO A 160 12.50 1.50 -14.22
N GLU A 161 11.97 1.65 -15.44
CA GLU A 161 11.31 2.91 -15.84
C GLU A 161 9.99 3.11 -15.10
N THR A 162 9.19 2.04 -14.95
CA THR A 162 7.97 2.08 -14.14
C THR A 162 8.29 2.34 -12.66
N SER A 163 9.36 1.75 -12.13
CA SER A 163 9.79 1.94 -10.74
C SER A 163 10.15 3.40 -10.42
N LYS A 164 10.82 4.11 -11.34
CA LYS A 164 11.10 5.54 -11.22
C LYS A 164 9.82 6.38 -11.16
N VAL A 165 8.87 6.08 -12.05
CA VAL A 165 7.57 6.78 -12.04
C VAL A 165 6.82 6.52 -10.74
N ILE A 166 6.82 5.28 -10.22
CA ILE A 166 6.21 4.95 -8.93
C ILE A 166 6.84 5.77 -7.79
N GLU A 167 8.18 5.86 -7.74
CA GLU A 167 8.90 6.65 -6.74
C GLU A 167 8.46 8.11 -6.74
N GLU A 168 8.44 8.74 -7.92
CA GLU A 168 8.09 10.14 -8.08
C GLU A 168 6.61 10.43 -7.71
N ILE A 169 5.66 9.62 -8.19
CA ILE A 169 4.24 9.83 -7.89
C ILE A 169 3.88 9.52 -6.43
N VAL A 170 4.60 8.61 -5.78
CA VAL A 170 4.43 8.34 -4.35
C VAL A 170 5.01 9.49 -3.51
N ALA A 171 6.11 10.10 -3.93
CA ALA A 171 6.67 11.28 -3.26
C ALA A 171 5.77 12.52 -3.38
N GLU A 172 4.96 12.61 -4.45
CA GLU A 172 4.00 13.70 -4.67
C GLU A 172 2.70 13.50 -3.85
N ALA A 173 2.34 12.25 -3.52
CA ALA A 173 1.10 11.90 -2.84
C ALA A 173 1.16 12.16 -1.32
#